data_8d2a193244ba1aa6688ca4df6685f8d0
#
_entry.id   8d2a193244ba1aa6688ca4df6685f8d0
#
_cell.length_a   1.000
_cell.length_b   1.000
_cell.length_c   1.000
_cell.angle_alpha   90.00
_cell.angle_beta   90.00
_cell.angle_gamma   90.00
#
_symmetry.space_group_name_H-M   'P 1'
#
loop_
_entity.id
_entity.type
_entity.pdbx_description
1 polymer ?
#
loop_
_entity_poly.entity_id
_entity_poly.type
_entity_poly.pdbx_seq_one_letter_code
_entity_poly.pdbx_strand_id
1 'polypeptide(L)'
;MHRDEVQHTGHAVDILSGNSHCAIQAVAAKASDIRFWGVQYHPELHFSDIARCLERSDFVDIFEAPSAIGLNAPAGLSREEIIHDFHHLDEDKDRAALKERYNLSQTVIKRSVHECELSNWLDSF
;
A
#
# COMPACT_ATOMS: atom_id res chain seq x y z
N MET A 1 4.78 3.34 -0.66
CA MET A 1 4.80 4.55 -1.51
C MET A 1 6.00 4.47 -2.43
N HIS A 2 5.82 4.72 -3.71
CA HIS A 2 6.90 4.76 -4.69
C HIS A 2 6.79 6.05 -5.51
N ARG A 3 7.94 6.60 -5.92
CA ARG A 3 8.03 7.80 -6.78
C ARG A 3 8.14 7.42 -8.26
N ASP A 4 8.60 6.21 -8.52
CA ASP A 4 8.79 5.67 -9.86
C ASP A 4 7.68 4.67 -10.19
N GLU A 5 7.41 4.48 -11.46
CA GLU A 5 6.46 3.47 -11.93
C GLU A 5 7.07 2.60 -13.02
N VAL A 6 6.62 1.35 -13.10
CA VAL A 6 6.96 0.46 -14.20
C VAL A 6 6.11 0.85 -15.41
N GLN A 7 6.74 1.37 -16.44
CA GLN A 7 6.06 1.79 -17.69
C GLN A 7 5.80 0.61 -18.62
N HIS A 8 6.73 -0.32 -18.70
CA HIS A 8 6.66 -1.46 -19.61
C HIS A 8 7.26 -2.71 -18.98
N THR A 9 6.65 -3.85 -19.25
CA THR A 9 7.19 -5.18 -18.94
C THR A 9 7.65 -5.88 -20.23
N GLY A 10 8.58 -6.83 -20.12
CA GLY A 10 8.91 -7.75 -21.22
C GLY A 10 7.76 -8.73 -21.51
N HIS A 11 7.83 -9.40 -22.66
CA HIS A 11 6.77 -10.32 -23.13
C HIS A 11 6.56 -11.58 -22.26
N ALA A 12 7.49 -11.88 -21.35
CA ALA A 12 7.43 -13.06 -20.46
C ALA A 12 6.96 -12.68 -19.03
N VAL A 13 6.30 -11.55 -18.88
CA VAL A 13 5.85 -11.02 -17.59
C VAL A 13 4.35 -10.82 -17.60
N ASP A 14 3.67 -11.47 -16.68
CA ASP A 14 2.24 -11.30 -16.45
C ASP A 14 1.99 -10.14 -15.50
N ILE A 15 1.10 -9.22 -15.88
CA ILE A 15 0.65 -8.14 -15.01
C ILE A 15 -0.49 -8.69 -14.13
N LEU A 16 -0.29 -8.68 -12.82
CA LEU A 16 -1.25 -9.23 -11.85
C LEU A 16 -2.19 -8.16 -11.30
N SER A 17 -1.72 -6.93 -11.17
CA SER A 17 -2.47 -5.83 -10.55
C SER A 17 -2.04 -4.48 -11.09
N GLY A 18 -2.98 -3.54 -11.14
CA GLY A 18 -2.77 -2.15 -11.49
C GLY A 18 -3.92 -1.28 -10.96
N ASN A 19 -3.76 0.03 -11.05
CA ASN A 19 -4.80 1.01 -10.71
C ASN A 19 -4.76 2.21 -11.67
N SER A 20 -5.62 3.21 -11.44
CA SER A 20 -5.72 4.41 -12.29
C SER A 20 -4.48 5.31 -12.27
N HIS A 21 -3.58 5.18 -11.27
CA HIS A 21 -2.36 5.97 -11.14
C HIS A 21 -1.15 5.24 -11.72
N CYS A 22 -1.11 3.92 -11.62
CA CYS A 22 -0.02 3.10 -12.12
C CYS A 22 -0.58 1.78 -12.69
N ALA A 23 -0.41 1.59 -13.98
CA ALA A 23 -0.96 0.45 -14.70
C ALA A 23 -0.33 -0.89 -14.28
N ILE A 24 0.89 -0.86 -13.73
CA ILE A 24 1.66 -2.04 -13.35
C ILE A 24 2.06 -1.91 -11.89
N GLN A 25 1.26 -2.53 -11.00
CA GLN A 25 1.50 -2.53 -9.55
C GLN A 25 2.05 -3.86 -9.04
N ALA A 26 1.70 -4.96 -9.72
CA ALA A 26 2.20 -6.28 -9.39
C ALA A 26 2.41 -7.10 -10.66
N VAL A 27 3.47 -7.88 -10.68
CA VAL A 27 3.86 -8.72 -11.82
C VAL A 27 4.29 -10.10 -11.37
N ALA A 28 4.12 -11.08 -12.26
CA ALA A 28 4.73 -12.40 -12.14
C ALA A 28 5.50 -12.75 -13.42
N ALA A 29 6.61 -13.43 -13.27
CA ALA A 29 7.38 -13.97 -14.38
C ALA A 29 7.88 -15.39 -14.08
N LYS A 30 7.97 -16.19 -15.11
CA LYS A 30 8.55 -17.53 -15.03
C LYS A 30 9.57 -17.70 -16.17
N ALA A 31 10.79 -18.05 -15.80
CA ALA A 31 11.86 -18.36 -16.75
C ALA A 31 12.59 -19.62 -16.29
N SER A 32 12.47 -20.72 -17.04
CA SER A 32 12.98 -22.03 -16.66
C SER A 32 12.49 -22.45 -15.27
N ASP A 33 13.40 -22.56 -14.29
CA ASP A 33 13.10 -22.93 -12.91
C ASP A 33 12.96 -21.73 -11.97
N ILE A 34 13.10 -20.51 -12.51
CA ILE A 34 12.99 -19.26 -11.74
C ILE A 34 11.54 -18.76 -11.79
N ARG A 35 10.96 -18.53 -10.61
CA ARG A 35 9.71 -17.81 -10.46
C ARG A 35 10.01 -16.47 -9.79
N PHE A 36 9.44 -15.41 -10.34
CA PHE A 36 9.60 -14.06 -9.84
C PHE A 36 8.21 -13.44 -9.63
N TRP A 37 8.01 -12.86 -8.47
CA TRP A 37 6.90 -11.97 -8.19
C TRP A 37 7.45 -10.62 -7.74
N GLY A 38 6.91 -9.56 -8.27
CA GLY A 38 7.30 -8.20 -7.91
C GLY A 38 6.06 -7.36 -7.66
N VAL A 39 6.11 -6.57 -6.58
CA VAL A 39 5.07 -5.60 -6.23
C VAL A 39 5.67 -4.23 -6.03
N GLN A 40 4.93 -3.16 -6.36
CA GLN A 40 5.33 -1.78 -6.10
C GLN A 40 4.73 -1.22 -4.81
N TYR A 41 3.72 -1.85 -4.27
CA TYR A 41 3.16 -1.54 -2.95
C TYR A 41 3.83 -2.39 -1.87
N HIS A 42 3.50 -2.12 -0.63
CA HIS A 42 4.11 -2.72 0.55
C HIS A 42 3.08 -3.59 1.31
N PRO A 43 2.90 -4.87 0.92
CA PRO A 43 1.96 -5.75 1.61
C PRO A 43 2.40 -6.13 3.02
N GLU A 44 3.66 -5.88 3.37
CA GLU A 44 4.22 -6.10 4.70
C GLU A 44 3.95 -4.97 5.70
N LEU A 45 3.63 -3.76 5.21
CA LEU A 45 3.46 -2.59 6.08
C LEU A 45 2.05 -2.55 6.70
N HIS A 46 2.00 -2.31 8.00
CA HIS A 46 0.81 -1.98 8.74
C HIS A 46 0.57 -0.46 8.78
N PHE A 47 -0.60 -0.05 9.23
CA PHE A 47 -0.91 1.38 9.38
C PHE A 47 0.05 2.08 10.34
N SER A 48 0.45 1.43 11.44
CA SER A 48 1.45 1.96 12.35
C SER A 48 2.83 2.12 11.72
N ASP A 49 3.21 1.25 10.78
CA ASP A 49 4.48 1.40 10.06
C ASP A 49 4.43 2.57 9.09
N ILE A 50 3.28 2.76 8.43
CA ILE A 50 3.03 3.93 7.59
C ILE A 50 3.06 5.20 8.44
N ALA A 51 2.41 5.19 9.63
CA ALA A 51 2.44 6.31 10.56
C ALA A 51 3.88 6.69 10.94
N ARG A 52 4.72 5.72 11.29
CA ARG A 52 6.15 5.94 11.59
C ARG A 52 6.93 6.50 10.39
N CYS A 53 6.62 6.05 9.18
CA CYS A 53 7.21 6.65 7.98
C CYS A 53 6.80 8.12 7.83
N LEU A 54 5.52 8.42 8.11
CA LEU A 54 5.00 9.77 8.04
C LEU A 54 5.56 10.69 9.15
N GLU A 55 5.99 10.15 10.29
CA GLU A 55 6.66 10.91 11.37
C GLU A 55 8.02 11.48 10.94
N ARG A 56 8.65 10.92 9.92
CA ARG A 56 9.95 11.38 9.45
C ARG A 56 9.81 12.68 8.67
N SER A 57 10.73 13.61 8.92
CA SER A 57 10.73 14.95 8.31
C SER A 57 10.93 14.97 6.79
N ASP A 58 11.52 13.92 6.24
CA ASP A 58 11.78 13.78 4.81
C ASP A 58 10.54 13.45 3.96
N PHE A 59 9.37 13.22 4.60
CA PHE A 59 8.09 12.98 3.95
C PHE A 59 7.13 14.18 3.96
N VAL A 60 7.62 15.38 4.24
CA VAL A 60 6.78 16.60 4.30
C VAL A 60 6.03 16.86 3.00
N ASP A 61 6.69 16.66 1.85
CA ASP A 61 6.10 16.89 0.52
C ASP A 61 4.84 16.03 0.25
N ILE A 62 4.70 14.91 0.95
CA ILE A 62 3.56 13.99 0.81
C ILE A 62 2.26 14.67 1.28
N PHE A 63 2.34 15.53 2.29
CA PHE A 63 1.18 16.22 2.86
C PHE A 63 0.79 17.47 2.09
N GLU A 64 1.71 18.04 1.32
CA GLU A 64 1.43 19.16 0.43
C GLU A 64 0.67 18.72 -0.82
N ALA A 65 0.77 17.43 -1.20
CA ALA A 65 0.03 16.84 -2.30
C ALA A 65 -0.52 15.44 -1.93
N PRO A 66 -1.52 15.31 -1.05
CA PRO A 66 -2.06 14.03 -0.58
C PRO A 66 -2.53 13.11 -1.71
N SER A 67 -3.02 13.70 -2.79
CA SER A 67 -3.44 12.96 -3.99
C SER A 67 -2.29 12.24 -4.72
N ALA A 68 -1.05 12.71 -4.54
CA ALA A 68 0.12 12.12 -5.18
C ALA A 68 0.50 10.75 -4.59
N ILE A 69 -0.01 10.41 -3.40
CA ILE A 69 0.26 9.13 -2.73
C ILE A 69 -0.93 8.17 -2.74
N GLY A 70 -1.98 8.50 -3.47
CA GLY A 70 -3.19 7.66 -3.55
C GLY A 70 -3.95 7.54 -2.22
N LEU A 71 -3.57 8.30 -1.21
CA LEU A 71 -4.37 8.47 -0.01
C LEU A 71 -5.52 9.42 -0.37
N ASN A 72 -6.74 8.88 -0.39
CA ASN A 72 -7.94 9.69 -0.33
C ASN A 72 -8.09 10.25 1.10
N ALA A 73 -7.03 10.92 1.59
CA ALA A 73 -7.13 11.60 2.86
C ALA A 73 -8.23 12.65 2.76
N PRO A 74 -9.15 12.71 3.71
CA PRO A 74 -10.16 13.76 3.74
C PRO A 74 -9.47 15.12 3.69
N ALA A 75 -10.00 16.02 2.86
CA ALA A 75 -9.44 17.36 2.74
C ALA A 75 -9.45 18.07 4.11
N GLY A 76 -8.32 18.64 4.48
CA GLY A 76 -8.18 19.44 5.69
C GLY A 76 -7.67 18.73 6.93
N LEU A 77 -7.28 17.45 6.86
CA LEU A 77 -6.57 16.77 7.95
C LEU A 77 -5.12 17.23 8.03
N SER A 78 -4.67 17.48 9.25
CA SER A 78 -3.26 17.70 9.53
C SER A 78 -2.46 16.39 9.46
N ARG A 79 -1.15 16.52 9.33
CA ARG A 79 -0.22 15.39 9.38
C ARG A 79 -0.36 14.61 10.69
N GLU A 80 -0.44 15.33 11.79
CA GLU A 80 -0.55 14.77 13.14
C GLU A 80 -1.84 13.97 13.31
N GLU A 81 -2.96 14.44 12.76
CA GLU A 81 -4.24 13.73 12.79
C GLU A 81 -4.14 12.41 11.97
N ILE A 82 -3.54 12.43 10.80
CA ILE A 82 -3.36 11.23 9.98
C ILE A 82 -2.47 10.21 10.69
N ILE A 83 -1.36 10.63 11.26
CA ILE A 83 -0.46 9.75 12.03
C ILE A 83 -1.20 9.11 13.21
N HIS A 84 -1.92 9.92 13.98
CA HIS A 84 -2.71 9.46 15.11
C HIS A 84 -3.77 8.43 14.67
N ASP A 85 -4.54 8.73 13.63
CA ASP A 85 -5.57 7.85 13.10
C ASP A 85 -4.98 6.50 12.63
N PHE A 86 -3.83 6.52 11.99
CA PHE A 86 -3.18 5.30 11.50
C PHE A 86 -2.67 4.40 12.63
N HIS A 87 -2.17 4.96 13.72
CA HIS A 87 -1.86 4.18 14.92
C HIS A 87 -3.12 3.54 15.52
N HIS A 88 -4.22 4.26 15.57
CA HIS A 88 -5.50 3.75 16.08
C HIS A 88 -6.13 2.68 15.20
N LEU A 89 -5.91 2.71 13.89
CA LEU A 89 -6.37 1.66 12.98
C LEU A 89 -5.76 0.29 13.30
N ASP A 90 -4.50 0.24 13.69
CA ASP A 90 -3.85 -1.00 14.09
C ASP A 90 -4.26 -1.47 15.50
N GLU A 91 -4.55 -0.56 16.39
CA GLU A 91 -4.98 -0.86 17.76
C GLU A 91 -6.46 -1.27 17.88
N ASP A 92 -7.18 -1.33 16.78
CA ASP A 92 -8.62 -1.63 16.72
C ASP A 92 -9.54 -0.61 17.41
N LYS A 93 -8.99 0.54 17.78
CA LYS A 93 -9.74 1.65 18.37
C LYS A 93 -10.40 2.47 17.27
N ASP A 94 -11.69 2.76 17.47
CA ASP A 94 -12.50 3.58 16.54
C ASP A 94 -12.42 3.14 15.07
N ARG A 95 -12.03 1.90 14.80
CA ARG A 95 -11.77 1.35 13.47
C ARG A 95 -12.92 1.55 12.50
N ALA A 96 -14.16 1.49 12.95
CA ALA A 96 -15.35 1.69 12.10
C ALA A 96 -15.41 3.13 11.57
N ALA A 97 -15.23 4.12 12.45
CA ALA A 97 -15.24 5.53 12.09
C ALA A 97 -14.04 5.91 11.19
N LEU A 98 -12.85 5.38 11.51
CA LEU A 98 -11.65 5.62 10.71
C LEU A 98 -11.75 4.94 9.35
N LYS A 99 -12.33 3.73 9.28
CA LYS A 99 -12.61 3.05 8.03
C LYS A 99 -13.48 3.89 7.10
N GLU A 100 -14.53 4.46 7.63
CA GLU A 100 -15.43 5.34 6.88
C GLU A 100 -14.70 6.64 6.47
N ARG A 101 -13.98 7.27 7.42
CA ARG A 101 -13.21 8.50 7.17
C ARG A 101 -12.23 8.36 6.00
N TYR A 102 -11.50 7.26 5.91
CA TYR A 102 -10.48 7.01 4.88
C TYR A 102 -10.99 6.14 3.71
N ASN A 103 -12.28 5.81 3.69
CA ASN A 103 -12.89 4.91 2.69
C ASN A 103 -12.10 3.60 2.49
N LEU A 104 -11.71 2.97 3.60
CA LEU A 104 -10.89 1.76 3.58
C LEU A 104 -11.74 0.50 3.35
N SER A 105 -11.30 -0.35 2.44
CA SER A 105 -11.92 -1.66 2.22
C SER A 105 -11.53 -2.65 3.32
N GLN A 106 -12.30 -3.74 3.45
CA GLN A 106 -11.96 -4.84 4.35
C GLN A 106 -10.65 -5.52 4.00
N THR A 107 -10.30 -5.54 2.72
CA THR A 107 -9.06 -6.14 2.23
C THR A 107 -7.82 -5.41 2.76
N VAL A 108 -7.91 -4.10 2.92
CA VAL A 108 -6.81 -3.27 3.43
C VAL A 108 -6.67 -3.37 4.96
N ILE A 109 -7.80 -3.58 5.67
CA ILE A 109 -7.82 -3.56 7.14
C ILE A 109 -7.49 -4.93 7.74
N LYS A 110 -7.95 -6.01 7.11
CA LYS A 110 -7.67 -7.37 7.60
C LYS A 110 -6.25 -7.78 7.27
N ARG A 111 -5.40 -7.89 8.30
CA ARG A 111 -4.02 -8.34 8.17
C ARG A 111 -3.89 -9.63 7.35
N SER A 112 -4.71 -10.63 7.63
CA SER A 112 -4.68 -11.92 6.92
C SER A 112 -5.02 -11.82 5.43
N VAL A 113 -5.75 -10.80 5.02
CA VAL A 113 -6.04 -10.53 3.60
C VAL A 113 -4.96 -9.68 2.97
N HIS A 114 -4.47 -8.69 3.70
CA HIS A 114 -3.39 -7.81 3.28
C HIS A 114 -2.08 -8.59 3.04
N GLU A 115 -1.76 -9.53 3.91
CA GLU A 115 -0.54 -10.35 3.83
C GLU A 115 -0.70 -11.63 2.97
N CYS A 116 -1.89 -11.90 2.41
CA CYS A 116 -2.12 -13.14 1.66
C CYS A 116 -1.20 -13.32 0.44
N GLU A 117 -0.77 -12.22 -0.17
CA GLU A 117 0.18 -12.27 -1.30
C GLU A 117 1.55 -12.77 -0.87
N LEU A 118 2.04 -12.36 0.31
CA LEU A 118 3.30 -12.85 0.87
C LEU A 118 3.21 -14.35 1.19
N SER A 119 2.08 -14.78 1.78
CA SER A 119 1.83 -16.20 2.04
C SER A 119 1.78 -17.01 0.74
N ASN A 120 1.02 -16.55 -0.24
CA ASN A 120 0.93 -17.20 -1.55
C ASN A 120 2.29 -17.30 -2.25
N TRP A 121 3.11 -16.26 -2.12
CA TRP A 121 4.46 -16.26 -2.67
C TRP A 121 5.34 -17.30 -1.98
N LEU A 122 5.35 -17.35 -0.64
CA LEU A 122 6.09 -18.35 0.14
C LEU A 122 5.65 -19.78 -0.17
N ASP A 123 4.34 -20.01 -0.32
CA ASP A 123 3.76 -21.31 -0.63
C ASP A 123 4.01 -21.77 -2.09
N SER A 124 4.52 -20.87 -2.94
CA SER A 124 4.80 -21.17 -4.35
C SER A 124 6.15 -21.83 -4.60
N PHE A 125 7.01 -21.95 -3.57
CA PHE A 125 8.31 -22.61 -3.62
C PHE A 125 8.22 -24.05 -3.09
#